data_9a7a0f4989c7d770c6a999018a9c4571
#
_entry.id   9a7a0f4989c7d770c6a999018a9c4571
#
_cell.length_a   1.000
_cell.length_b   1.000
_cell.length_c   1.000
_cell.angle_alpha   90.00
_cell.angle_beta   90.00
_cell.angle_gamma   90.00
#
_symmetry.space_group_name_H-M   'P 1'
#
loop_
_entity.id
_entity.type
_entity.pdbx_description
1 polymer ?
#
loop_
_entity_poly.entity_id
_entity_poly.type
_entity_poly.pdbx_seq_one_letter_code
_entity_poly.pdbx_strand_id
1 'polypeptide(L)'
;MITIENLTKKFGEVTSVDGLTFNVDEGEVFGFLGPNGAGKTTTIRMLCCLISKSGGDAAIGDYHIGRAADSLQIRKMIGLVPDNVGLYDDLTAFENLDFYGKLYEFPEGPRRENIERFLKMLDLWDRKDARAGSFSKGMKQKLALARALVHEPKILFMDEPTANLDPESAKTVRDFILEIKKQGRTIFLNTHNLDEAQRICDRIGIIKTKLLTIGTPAQLRESLTKPKTEIRLAQVNEPFIEALKKLVPNKIEVSENKLIIDVRDPDSENPNIIAAITKAGGQIREVTQNVPTLEDVYLQIVKEAK
;
A
#
# COMPACT_ATOMS: atom_id res chain seq x y z
N MET A 1 -3.82 14.74 -8.71
CA MET A 1 -5.24 14.57 -8.33
C MET A 1 -5.50 14.93 -6.86
N ILE A 2 -4.63 14.53 -5.91
CA ILE A 2 -4.69 14.97 -4.51
C ILE A 2 -3.41 15.72 -4.19
N THR A 3 -3.51 16.92 -3.61
CA THR A 3 -2.36 17.72 -3.16
C THR A 3 -2.49 17.94 -1.67
N ILE A 4 -1.40 17.75 -0.94
CA ILE A 4 -1.35 17.87 0.52
C ILE A 4 -0.18 18.78 0.87
N GLU A 5 -0.43 19.86 1.63
CA GLU A 5 0.55 20.90 1.98
C GLU A 5 0.55 21.17 3.48
N ASN A 6 1.60 20.74 4.16
CA ASN A 6 1.81 20.93 5.61
C ASN A 6 0.60 20.49 6.47
N LEU A 7 -0.15 19.48 6.00
CA LEU A 7 -1.38 19.01 6.64
C LEU A 7 -1.09 18.51 8.06
N THR A 8 -1.80 19.07 9.02
CA THR A 8 -1.58 18.79 10.45
C THR A 8 -2.92 18.52 11.16
N LYS A 9 -2.91 17.52 12.05
CA LYS A 9 -4.02 17.24 12.97
C LYS A 9 -3.56 17.02 14.38
N LYS A 10 -4.15 17.79 15.29
CA LYS A 10 -3.97 17.67 16.75
C LYS A 10 -5.30 17.31 17.41
N PHE A 11 -5.22 16.47 18.41
CA PHE A 11 -6.32 16.14 19.33
C PHE A 11 -5.84 16.50 20.75
N GLY A 12 -6.24 17.66 21.25
CA GLY A 12 -5.65 18.22 22.47
C GLY A 12 -4.12 18.35 22.32
N GLU A 13 -3.38 17.77 23.23
CA GLU A 13 -1.91 17.79 23.23
C GLU A 13 -1.29 16.76 22.27
N VAL A 14 -2.08 15.81 21.74
CA VAL A 14 -1.56 14.74 20.88
C VAL A 14 -1.56 15.19 19.43
N THR A 15 -0.38 15.22 18.80
CA THR A 15 -0.24 15.44 17.36
C THR A 15 -0.32 14.10 16.64
N SER A 16 -1.45 13.86 15.94
CA SER A 16 -1.69 12.64 15.18
C SER A 16 -1.09 12.69 13.78
N VAL A 17 -1.07 13.89 13.18
CA VAL A 17 -0.50 14.15 11.85
C VAL A 17 0.26 15.47 11.94
N ASP A 18 1.52 15.49 11.49
CA ASP A 18 2.43 16.62 11.64
C ASP A 18 3.08 17.02 10.31
N GLY A 19 2.54 18.03 9.66
CA GLY A 19 3.14 18.70 8.50
C GLY A 19 3.28 17.81 7.25
N LEU A 20 2.29 16.96 6.94
CA LEU A 20 2.35 16.13 5.73
C LEU A 20 2.35 16.99 4.47
N THR A 21 3.29 16.72 3.56
CA THR A 21 3.39 17.37 2.26
C THR A 21 3.73 16.34 1.20
N PHE A 22 2.81 16.05 0.29
CA PHE A 22 2.99 15.18 -0.88
C PHE A 22 1.80 15.30 -1.83
N ASN A 23 1.92 14.70 -3.00
CA ASN A 23 0.85 14.61 -4.00
C ASN A 23 0.53 13.16 -4.36
N VAL A 24 -0.69 12.92 -4.85
CA VAL A 24 -1.13 11.67 -5.48
C VAL A 24 -1.62 12.01 -6.87
N ASP A 25 -1.09 11.32 -7.87
CA ASP A 25 -1.40 11.59 -9.26
C ASP A 25 -2.73 10.94 -9.70
N GLU A 26 -3.26 11.35 -10.82
CA GLU A 26 -4.49 10.77 -11.37
C GLU A 26 -4.23 9.36 -11.89
N GLY A 27 -5.15 8.42 -11.57
CA GLY A 27 -5.01 7.01 -11.96
C GLY A 27 -3.96 6.20 -11.17
N GLU A 28 -3.34 6.82 -10.16
CA GLU A 28 -2.33 6.18 -9.31
C GLU A 28 -2.97 5.35 -8.19
N VAL A 29 -2.38 4.21 -7.87
CA VAL A 29 -2.58 3.52 -6.59
C VAL A 29 -1.48 3.96 -5.63
N PHE A 30 -1.81 4.83 -4.72
CA PHE A 30 -0.91 5.36 -3.71
C PHE A 30 -1.06 4.59 -2.40
N GLY A 31 0.00 3.90 -1.98
CA GLY A 31 0.06 3.20 -0.69
C GLY A 31 0.51 4.12 0.44
N PHE A 32 -0.21 4.16 1.54
CA PHE A 32 0.13 4.95 2.72
C PHE A 32 0.40 4.00 3.90
N LEU A 33 1.67 3.77 4.19
CA LEU A 33 2.16 2.76 5.12
C LEU A 33 2.66 3.39 6.42
N GLY A 34 2.43 2.70 7.52
CA GLY A 34 2.96 3.08 8.82
C GLY A 34 2.43 2.21 9.94
N PRO A 35 3.02 2.27 11.13
CA PRO A 35 2.54 1.50 12.27
C PRO A 35 1.16 1.98 12.74
N ASN A 36 0.55 1.24 13.65
CA ASN A 36 -0.67 1.68 14.30
C ASN A 36 -0.41 2.99 15.06
N GLY A 37 -1.36 3.94 14.95
CA GLY A 37 -1.19 5.28 15.52
C GLY A 37 -0.34 6.26 14.71
N ALA A 38 0.18 5.87 13.54
CA ALA A 38 0.99 6.74 12.68
C ALA A 38 0.23 7.92 12.04
N GLY A 39 -1.09 7.99 12.19
CA GLY A 39 -1.92 9.05 11.60
C GLY A 39 -2.59 8.69 10.28
N LYS A 40 -2.47 7.44 9.81
CA LYS A 40 -3.03 6.97 8.52
C LYS A 40 -4.53 7.20 8.38
N THR A 41 -5.33 6.58 9.24
CA THR A 41 -6.81 6.74 9.27
C THR A 41 -7.21 8.20 9.50
N THR A 42 -6.45 8.93 10.35
CA THR A 42 -6.68 10.37 10.59
C THR A 42 -6.52 11.17 9.31
N THR A 43 -5.51 10.88 8.50
CA THR A 43 -5.26 11.54 7.21
C THR A 43 -6.42 11.27 6.23
N ILE A 44 -6.84 10.00 6.07
CA ILE A 44 -8.01 9.66 5.24
C ILE A 44 -9.25 10.41 5.70
N ARG A 45 -9.53 10.45 7.00
CA ARG A 45 -10.71 11.14 7.54
C ARG A 45 -10.69 12.65 7.27
N MET A 46 -9.52 13.29 7.30
CA MET A 46 -9.39 14.71 6.90
C MET A 46 -9.65 14.91 5.41
N LEU A 47 -9.03 14.08 4.56
CA LEU A 47 -9.20 14.13 3.10
C LEU A 47 -10.65 13.88 2.67
N CYS A 48 -11.34 12.97 3.36
CA CYS A 48 -12.77 12.71 3.14
C CYS A 48 -13.71 13.75 3.79
N CYS A 49 -13.18 14.83 4.37
CA CYS A 49 -13.98 15.87 5.06
C CYS A 49 -14.84 15.30 6.20
N LEU A 50 -14.40 14.25 6.89
CA LEU A 50 -15.08 13.66 8.05
C LEU A 50 -14.65 14.30 9.36
N ILE A 51 -13.41 14.82 9.43
CA ILE A 51 -12.88 15.59 10.55
C ILE A 51 -12.14 16.82 10.03
N SER A 52 -12.10 17.89 10.84
CA SER A 52 -11.38 19.11 10.51
C SER A 52 -9.86 18.93 10.65
N LYS A 53 -9.08 19.61 9.82
CA LYS A 53 -7.64 19.80 9.99
C LYS A 53 -7.34 20.79 11.13
N SER A 54 -6.13 20.73 11.71
CA SER A 54 -5.64 21.71 12.68
C SER A 54 -4.70 22.74 12.04
N GLY A 55 -4.09 22.42 10.89
CA GLY A 55 -3.21 23.30 10.13
C GLY A 55 -2.90 22.76 8.75
N GLY A 56 -2.21 23.56 7.95
CA GLY A 56 -1.92 23.21 6.56
C GLY A 56 -3.14 23.18 5.65
N ASP A 57 -3.02 22.57 4.48
CA ASP A 57 -4.11 22.42 3.53
C ASP A 57 -4.04 21.10 2.76
N ALA A 58 -5.15 20.70 2.13
CA ALA A 58 -5.17 19.69 1.10
C ALA A 58 -6.29 19.95 0.11
N ALA A 59 -6.05 19.60 -1.15
CA ALA A 59 -7.03 19.74 -2.22
C ALA A 59 -7.26 18.40 -2.92
N ILE A 60 -8.51 18.17 -3.33
CA ILE A 60 -8.96 17.05 -4.16
C ILE A 60 -9.49 17.62 -5.46
N GLY A 61 -8.75 17.49 -6.55
CA GLY A 61 -8.96 18.30 -7.73
C GLY A 61 -8.83 19.78 -7.41
N ASP A 62 -9.88 20.56 -7.68
CA ASP A 62 -9.93 22.00 -7.42
C ASP A 62 -10.56 22.36 -6.06
N TYR A 63 -10.94 21.36 -5.27
CA TYR A 63 -11.68 21.56 -4.02
C TYR A 63 -10.79 21.38 -2.79
N HIS A 64 -10.85 22.34 -1.85
CA HIS A 64 -10.03 22.34 -0.64
C HIS A 64 -10.79 21.75 0.58
N ILE A 65 -10.11 20.89 1.34
CA ILE A 65 -10.68 20.36 2.58
C ILE A 65 -10.87 21.46 3.62
N GLY A 66 -11.93 21.34 4.45
CA GLY A 66 -12.23 22.31 5.49
C GLY A 66 -13.01 23.54 5.00
N ARG A 67 -13.23 23.70 3.72
CA ARG A 67 -14.17 24.69 3.18
C ARG A 67 -15.57 24.06 3.06
N ALA A 68 -16.57 24.65 3.68
CA ALA A 68 -17.92 24.08 3.71
C ALA A 68 -18.51 23.89 2.29
N ALA A 69 -18.28 24.85 1.39
CA ALA A 69 -18.73 24.78 0.00
C ALA A 69 -18.09 23.62 -0.78
N ASP A 70 -16.83 23.33 -0.52
CA ASP A 70 -16.06 22.30 -1.23
C ASP A 70 -16.32 20.88 -0.70
N SER A 71 -16.69 20.77 0.58
CA SER A 71 -16.84 19.47 1.26
C SER A 71 -17.87 18.56 0.60
N LEU A 72 -18.97 19.13 0.07
CA LEU A 72 -19.99 18.36 -0.64
C LEU A 72 -19.45 17.86 -2.00
N GLN A 73 -18.72 18.71 -2.71
CA GLN A 73 -18.11 18.34 -4.01
C GLN A 73 -17.05 17.25 -3.83
N ILE A 74 -16.19 17.39 -2.81
CA ILE A 74 -15.22 16.37 -2.45
C ILE A 74 -15.93 15.04 -2.20
N ARG A 75 -16.97 15.00 -1.36
CA ARG A 75 -17.71 13.76 -1.06
C ARG A 75 -18.36 13.12 -2.28
N LYS A 76 -18.83 13.91 -3.26
CA LYS A 76 -19.35 13.38 -4.53
C LYS A 76 -18.26 12.76 -5.42
N MET A 77 -17.01 13.23 -5.29
CA MET A 77 -15.87 12.75 -6.08
C MET A 77 -15.17 11.53 -5.48
N ILE A 78 -15.42 11.23 -4.21
CA ILE A 78 -14.70 10.18 -3.48
C ILE A 78 -15.60 9.03 -3.09
N GLY A 79 -15.05 7.82 -3.06
CA GLY A 79 -15.59 6.66 -2.35
C GLY A 79 -14.73 6.36 -1.15
N LEU A 80 -15.32 5.90 -0.06
CA LEU A 80 -14.62 5.51 1.14
C LEU A 80 -14.97 4.09 1.57
N VAL A 81 -13.94 3.27 1.73
CA VAL A 81 -14.01 1.97 2.38
C VAL A 81 -13.29 2.09 3.73
N PRO A 82 -14.02 2.29 4.83
CA PRO A 82 -13.43 2.39 6.16
C PRO A 82 -13.09 1.00 6.70
N ASP A 83 -12.20 0.92 7.71
CA ASP A 83 -11.87 -0.31 8.43
C ASP A 83 -13.13 -0.98 9.04
N ASN A 84 -14.03 -0.20 9.63
CA ASN A 84 -15.37 -0.68 9.99
C ASN A 84 -16.33 -0.40 8.82
N VAL A 85 -16.72 -1.47 8.15
CA VAL A 85 -17.46 -1.41 6.87
C VAL A 85 -18.82 -0.70 6.92
N GLY A 86 -19.48 -0.61 8.08
CA GLY A 86 -20.69 0.22 8.28
C GLY A 86 -21.83 -0.13 7.31
N LEU A 87 -22.17 -1.41 7.17
CA LEU A 87 -23.31 -1.88 6.38
C LEU A 87 -24.57 -1.93 7.23
N TYR A 88 -25.73 -1.84 6.60
CA TYR A 88 -27.02 -2.08 7.22
C TYR A 88 -27.31 -3.60 7.20
N ASP A 89 -27.16 -4.25 8.34
CA ASP A 89 -27.25 -5.70 8.46
C ASP A 89 -28.65 -6.25 8.11
N ASP A 90 -29.71 -5.47 8.31
CA ASP A 90 -31.09 -5.84 8.00
C ASP A 90 -31.46 -5.67 6.52
N LEU A 91 -30.69 -4.90 5.76
CA LEU A 91 -30.88 -4.74 4.33
C LEU A 91 -30.15 -5.84 3.55
N THR A 92 -30.69 -6.17 2.38
CA THR A 92 -30.02 -7.05 1.43
C THR A 92 -28.76 -6.39 0.86
N ALA A 93 -27.89 -7.16 0.19
CA ALA A 93 -26.73 -6.60 -0.48
C ALA A 93 -27.14 -5.55 -1.53
N PHE A 94 -28.18 -5.84 -2.32
CA PHE A 94 -28.72 -4.92 -3.33
C PHE A 94 -29.26 -3.65 -2.65
N GLU A 95 -30.09 -3.77 -1.62
CA GLU A 95 -30.69 -2.64 -0.91
C GLU A 95 -29.64 -1.74 -0.25
N ASN A 96 -28.56 -2.31 0.32
CA ASN A 96 -27.44 -1.53 0.82
C ASN A 96 -26.85 -0.62 -0.27
N LEU A 97 -26.58 -1.16 -1.44
CA LEU A 97 -25.98 -0.38 -2.53
C LEU A 97 -26.97 0.63 -3.11
N ASP A 98 -28.23 0.26 -3.29
CA ASP A 98 -29.29 1.15 -3.80
C ASP A 98 -29.54 2.33 -2.85
N PHE A 99 -29.55 2.08 -1.55
CA PHE A 99 -29.68 3.12 -0.52
C PHE A 99 -28.55 4.16 -0.62
N TYR A 100 -27.30 3.70 -0.67
CA TYR A 100 -26.16 4.62 -0.79
C TYR A 100 -26.14 5.34 -2.13
N GLY A 101 -26.47 4.66 -3.23
CA GLY A 101 -26.58 5.30 -4.54
C GLY A 101 -27.66 6.41 -4.58
N LYS A 102 -28.80 6.19 -3.89
CA LYS A 102 -29.83 7.23 -3.70
C LYS A 102 -29.33 8.40 -2.85
N LEU A 103 -28.56 8.12 -1.80
CA LEU A 103 -28.00 9.16 -0.93
C LEU A 103 -27.04 10.09 -1.69
N TYR A 104 -26.33 9.55 -2.70
CA TYR A 104 -25.50 10.35 -3.62
C TYR A 104 -26.28 10.94 -4.80
N GLU A 105 -27.62 10.83 -4.81
CA GLU A 105 -28.49 11.31 -5.89
C GLU A 105 -28.12 10.70 -7.26
N PHE A 106 -27.55 9.48 -7.25
CA PHE A 106 -27.11 8.82 -8.47
C PHE A 106 -28.32 8.25 -9.23
N PRO A 107 -28.46 8.52 -10.55
CA PRO A 107 -29.65 8.17 -11.33
C PRO A 107 -29.98 6.68 -11.28
N GLU A 108 -31.27 6.31 -11.29
CA GLU A 108 -31.74 4.93 -11.04
C GLU A 108 -31.18 3.93 -12.06
N GLY A 109 -31.25 4.21 -13.35
CA GLY A 109 -30.77 3.32 -14.41
C GLY A 109 -29.29 2.97 -14.23
N PRO A 110 -28.38 3.95 -14.33
CA PRO A 110 -26.94 3.73 -14.10
C PRO A 110 -26.61 3.14 -12.72
N ARG A 111 -27.39 3.49 -11.68
CA ARG A 111 -27.21 2.94 -10.34
C ARG A 111 -27.45 1.43 -10.31
N ARG A 112 -28.54 0.96 -10.94
CA ARG A 112 -28.85 -0.48 -11.02
C ARG A 112 -27.78 -1.24 -11.82
N GLU A 113 -27.33 -0.67 -12.93
CA GLU A 113 -26.23 -1.25 -13.74
C GLU A 113 -24.93 -1.35 -12.93
N ASN A 114 -24.59 -0.33 -12.17
CA ASN A 114 -23.41 -0.33 -11.29
C ASN A 114 -23.53 -1.34 -10.18
N ILE A 115 -24.68 -1.46 -9.53
CA ILE A 115 -24.94 -2.48 -8.50
C ILE A 115 -24.68 -3.87 -9.07
N GLU A 116 -25.28 -4.19 -10.23
CA GLU A 116 -25.09 -5.49 -10.88
C GLU A 116 -23.63 -5.72 -11.24
N ARG A 117 -22.98 -4.73 -11.88
CA ARG A 117 -21.58 -4.80 -12.29
C ARG A 117 -20.65 -5.07 -11.11
N PHE A 118 -20.74 -4.28 -10.03
CA PHE A 118 -19.83 -4.41 -8.91
C PHE A 118 -20.09 -5.66 -8.06
N LEU A 119 -21.35 -6.07 -7.90
CA LEU A 119 -21.66 -7.32 -7.22
C LEU A 119 -21.14 -8.54 -8.02
N LYS A 120 -21.21 -8.50 -9.38
CA LYS A 120 -20.62 -9.56 -10.22
C LYS A 120 -19.10 -9.58 -10.11
N MET A 121 -18.42 -8.42 -10.19
CA MET A 121 -16.96 -8.32 -10.08
C MET A 121 -16.42 -8.82 -8.73
N LEU A 122 -17.25 -8.80 -7.69
CA LEU A 122 -16.90 -9.20 -6.33
C LEU A 122 -17.47 -10.56 -5.91
N ASP A 123 -18.04 -11.32 -6.86
CA ASP A 123 -18.67 -12.64 -6.62
C ASP A 123 -19.78 -12.61 -5.57
N LEU A 124 -20.60 -11.55 -5.57
CA LEU A 124 -21.73 -11.37 -4.64
C LEU A 124 -23.09 -11.33 -5.35
N TRP A 125 -23.16 -11.41 -6.68
CA TRP A 125 -24.41 -11.25 -7.41
C TRP A 125 -25.46 -12.30 -7.04
N ASP A 126 -25.06 -13.56 -6.87
CA ASP A 126 -25.97 -14.65 -6.47
C ASP A 126 -26.50 -14.50 -5.01
N ARG A 127 -25.90 -13.59 -4.26
CA ARG A 127 -26.28 -13.24 -2.90
C ARG A 127 -26.91 -11.86 -2.77
N LYS A 128 -27.26 -11.20 -3.89
CA LYS A 128 -27.79 -9.84 -3.91
C LYS A 128 -29.02 -9.62 -3.05
N ASP A 129 -29.88 -10.65 -2.93
CA ASP A 129 -31.14 -10.64 -2.17
C ASP A 129 -30.96 -11.18 -0.73
N ALA A 130 -29.74 -11.59 -0.33
CA ALA A 130 -29.45 -12.02 1.03
C ALA A 130 -29.12 -10.81 1.91
N ARG A 131 -29.56 -10.85 3.19
CA ARG A 131 -29.27 -9.79 4.16
C ARG A 131 -27.77 -9.70 4.46
N ALA A 132 -27.24 -8.49 4.50
CA ALA A 132 -25.83 -8.22 4.77
C ALA A 132 -25.38 -8.75 6.16
N GLY A 133 -26.29 -8.82 7.13
CA GLY A 133 -26.04 -9.40 8.44
C GLY A 133 -25.61 -10.87 8.41
N SER A 134 -26.05 -11.63 7.39
CA SER A 134 -25.68 -13.04 7.20
C SER A 134 -24.35 -13.26 6.49
N PHE A 135 -23.68 -12.18 6.02
CA PHE A 135 -22.46 -12.27 5.27
C PHE A 135 -21.25 -12.56 6.15
N SER A 136 -20.32 -13.36 5.63
CA SER A 136 -18.98 -13.49 6.23
C SER A 136 -18.27 -12.13 6.23
N LYS A 137 -17.19 -12.01 7.01
CA LYS A 137 -16.38 -10.79 7.05
C LYS A 137 -15.86 -10.41 5.67
N GLY A 138 -15.35 -11.38 4.89
CA GLY A 138 -14.90 -11.16 3.52
C GLY A 138 -16.03 -10.69 2.59
N MET A 139 -17.23 -11.27 2.71
CA MET A 139 -18.39 -10.82 1.93
C MET A 139 -18.83 -9.40 2.32
N LYS A 140 -18.80 -9.05 3.61
CA LYS A 140 -19.09 -7.68 4.07
C LYS A 140 -18.08 -6.69 3.52
N GLN A 141 -16.81 -7.04 3.49
CA GLN A 141 -15.75 -6.20 2.91
C GLN A 141 -15.95 -5.99 1.41
N LYS A 142 -16.23 -7.06 0.67
CA LYS A 142 -16.57 -6.98 -0.77
C LYS A 142 -17.78 -6.08 -1.02
N LEU A 143 -18.84 -6.20 -0.20
CA LEU A 143 -20.01 -5.35 -0.31
C LEU A 143 -19.70 -3.88 0.00
N ALA A 144 -18.81 -3.59 0.96
CA ALA A 144 -18.36 -2.24 1.26
C ALA A 144 -17.57 -1.61 0.12
N LEU A 145 -16.77 -2.40 -0.61
CA LEU A 145 -16.09 -1.96 -1.83
C LEU A 145 -17.10 -1.59 -2.93
N ALA A 146 -18.09 -2.46 -3.19
CA ALA A 146 -19.16 -2.15 -4.14
C ALA A 146 -19.92 -0.88 -3.77
N ARG A 147 -20.24 -0.72 -2.48
CA ARG A 147 -20.91 0.47 -1.94
C ARG A 147 -20.12 1.75 -2.22
N ALA A 148 -18.82 1.73 -1.98
CA ALA A 148 -17.96 2.91 -2.18
C ALA A 148 -17.89 3.34 -3.65
N LEU A 149 -18.25 2.46 -4.60
CA LEU A 149 -18.14 2.70 -6.03
C LEU A 149 -19.49 2.94 -6.73
N VAL A 150 -20.61 2.71 -6.07
CA VAL A 150 -21.95 2.73 -6.70
C VAL A 150 -22.27 4.05 -7.42
N HIS A 151 -21.74 5.18 -6.92
CA HIS A 151 -21.94 6.53 -7.47
C HIS A 151 -20.81 7.00 -8.40
N GLU A 152 -19.94 6.07 -8.87
CA GLU A 152 -18.85 6.33 -9.83
C GLU A 152 -17.82 7.39 -9.37
N PRO A 153 -17.27 7.28 -8.15
CA PRO A 153 -16.28 8.26 -7.69
C PRO A 153 -15.00 8.20 -8.53
N LYS A 154 -14.32 9.34 -8.65
CA LYS A 154 -12.99 9.42 -9.30
C LYS A 154 -11.87 8.91 -8.42
N ILE A 155 -12.04 9.04 -7.10
CA ILE A 155 -11.02 8.67 -6.12
C ILE A 155 -11.63 7.69 -5.12
N LEU A 156 -10.86 6.66 -4.77
CA LEU A 156 -11.25 5.67 -3.77
C LEU A 156 -10.26 5.68 -2.61
N PHE A 157 -10.74 6.01 -1.43
CA PHE A 157 -9.99 5.88 -0.19
C PHE A 157 -10.32 4.53 0.46
N MET A 158 -9.28 3.77 0.79
CA MET A 158 -9.43 2.46 1.44
C MET A 158 -8.59 2.41 2.71
N ASP A 159 -9.22 2.10 3.83
CA ASP A 159 -8.55 1.93 5.12
C ASP A 159 -8.49 0.44 5.47
N GLU A 160 -7.30 -0.17 5.32
CA GLU A 160 -7.02 -1.58 5.59
C GLU A 160 -7.97 -2.57 4.87
N PRO A 161 -8.16 -2.50 3.54
CA PRO A 161 -9.23 -3.21 2.83
C PRO A 161 -9.12 -4.74 2.85
N THR A 162 -7.94 -5.29 3.11
CA THR A 162 -7.68 -6.74 3.17
C THR A 162 -7.40 -7.25 4.59
N ALA A 163 -7.46 -6.37 5.59
CA ALA A 163 -7.14 -6.73 6.97
C ALA A 163 -8.08 -7.81 7.51
N ASN A 164 -7.47 -8.84 8.10
CA ASN A 164 -8.20 -9.96 8.72
C ASN A 164 -9.16 -10.71 7.76
N LEU A 165 -8.91 -10.68 6.46
CA LEU A 165 -9.58 -11.52 5.48
C LEU A 165 -8.82 -12.85 5.32
N ASP A 166 -9.54 -13.88 4.90
CA ASP A 166 -8.93 -15.10 4.42
C ASP A 166 -8.16 -14.84 3.10
N PRO A 167 -7.18 -15.70 2.73
CA PRO A 167 -6.33 -15.46 1.55
C PRO A 167 -7.11 -15.32 0.23
N GLU A 168 -8.23 -16.03 0.07
CA GLU A 168 -9.05 -15.99 -1.15
C GLU A 168 -9.80 -14.66 -1.24
N SER A 169 -10.46 -14.24 -0.16
CA SER A 169 -11.13 -12.94 -0.08
C SER A 169 -10.15 -11.79 -0.27
N ALA A 170 -8.97 -11.85 0.34
CA ALA A 170 -7.93 -10.85 0.18
C ALA A 170 -7.41 -10.77 -1.26
N LYS A 171 -7.28 -11.93 -1.95
CA LYS A 171 -6.93 -11.97 -3.38
C LYS A 171 -8.00 -11.30 -4.22
N THR A 172 -9.28 -11.66 -4.03
CA THR A 172 -10.40 -11.05 -4.77
C THR A 172 -10.40 -9.53 -4.61
N VAL A 173 -10.16 -9.02 -3.41
CA VAL A 173 -10.08 -7.56 -3.14
C VAL A 173 -8.91 -6.93 -3.89
N ARG A 174 -7.72 -7.54 -3.88
CA ARG A 174 -6.56 -7.03 -4.63
C ARG A 174 -6.80 -7.00 -6.13
N ASP A 175 -7.33 -8.09 -6.69
CA ASP A 175 -7.65 -8.19 -8.12
C ASP A 175 -8.68 -7.13 -8.52
N PHE A 176 -9.67 -6.90 -7.65
CA PHE A 176 -10.66 -5.84 -7.83
C PHE A 176 -10.03 -4.43 -7.81
N ILE A 177 -9.11 -4.15 -6.90
CA ILE A 177 -8.39 -2.86 -6.83
C ILE A 177 -7.62 -2.61 -8.14
N LEU A 178 -6.92 -3.63 -8.65
CA LEU A 178 -6.18 -3.53 -9.92
C LEU A 178 -7.12 -3.31 -11.12
N GLU A 179 -8.30 -3.92 -11.11
CA GLU A 179 -9.29 -3.73 -12.18
C GLU A 179 -9.89 -2.32 -12.16
N ILE A 180 -10.18 -1.77 -10.97
CA ILE A 180 -10.66 -0.40 -10.80
C ILE A 180 -9.58 0.62 -11.20
N LYS A 181 -8.31 0.34 -10.90
CA LYS A 181 -7.17 1.14 -11.40
C LYS A 181 -7.15 1.21 -12.92
N LYS A 182 -7.32 0.09 -13.63
CA LYS A 182 -7.35 0.05 -15.11
C LYS A 182 -8.46 0.93 -15.70
N GLN A 183 -9.53 1.16 -14.95
CA GLN A 183 -10.61 2.07 -15.33
C GLN A 183 -10.25 3.56 -15.11
N GLY A 184 -9.01 3.87 -14.76
CA GLY A 184 -8.49 5.24 -14.59
C GLY A 184 -8.79 5.87 -13.24
N ARG A 185 -9.23 5.12 -12.23
CA ARG A 185 -9.52 5.64 -10.89
C ARG A 185 -8.26 5.79 -10.06
N THR A 186 -8.20 6.89 -9.32
CA THR A 186 -7.14 7.11 -8.33
C THR A 186 -7.50 6.39 -7.03
N ILE A 187 -6.55 5.69 -6.44
CA ILE A 187 -6.77 4.90 -5.23
C ILE A 187 -5.77 5.32 -4.15
N PHE A 188 -6.27 5.74 -3.00
CA PHE A 188 -5.48 5.99 -1.81
C PHE A 188 -5.67 4.84 -0.84
N LEU A 189 -4.66 3.98 -0.76
CA LEU A 189 -4.70 2.76 0.02
C LEU A 189 -3.92 2.91 1.32
N ASN A 190 -4.60 2.84 2.44
CA ASN A 190 -3.98 2.73 3.74
C ASN A 190 -3.83 1.25 4.11
N THR A 191 -2.61 0.81 4.38
CA THR A 191 -2.34 -0.57 4.80
C THR A 191 -1.09 -0.64 5.67
N HIS A 192 -0.99 -1.67 6.49
CA HIS A 192 0.24 -2.07 7.16
C HIS A 192 0.85 -3.33 6.54
N ASN A 193 0.19 -3.90 5.52
CA ASN A 193 0.65 -5.07 4.80
C ASN A 193 1.60 -4.67 3.65
N LEU A 194 2.90 -4.88 3.88
CA LEU A 194 3.97 -4.52 2.95
C LEU A 194 3.91 -5.31 1.64
N ASP A 195 3.54 -6.60 1.71
CA ASP A 195 3.38 -7.44 0.52
C ASP A 195 2.24 -6.94 -0.38
N GLU A 196 1.14 -6.51 0.22
CA GLU A 196 0.03 -5.92 -0.51
C GLU A 196 0.47 -4.62 -1.19
N ALA A 197 1.09 -3.71 -0.43
CA ALA A 197 1.56 -2.45 -0.96
C ALA A 197 2.55 -2.64 -2.12
N GLN A 198 3.48 -3.60 -2.00
CA GLN A 198 4.45 -3.90 -3.06
C GLN A 198 3.80 -4.42 -4.34
N ARG A 199 2.67 -5.15 -4.23
CA ARG A 199 2.00 -5.77 -5.39
C ARG A 199 1.08 -4.83 -6.14
N ILE A 200 0.44 -3.89 -5.47
CA ILE A 200 -0.64 -3.10 -6.06
C ILE A 200 -0.38 -1.60 -6.13
N CYS A 201 0.55 -1.06 -5.31
CA CYS A 201 0.81 0.38 -5.30
C CYS A 201 1.87 0.79 -6.34
N ASP A 202 1.63 1.91 -7.00
CA ASP A 202 2.61 2.55 -7.88
C ASP A 202 3.67 3.30 -7.08
N ARG A 203 3.23 4.03 -6.06
CA ARG A 203 4.08 4.73 -5.09
C ARG A 203 3.61 4.45 -3.67
N ILE A 204 4.54 4.52 -2.75
CA ILE A 204 4.32 4.26 -1.33
C ILE A 204 4.89 5.41 -0.52
N GLY A 205 4.07 5.98 0.35
CA GLY A 205 4.50 6.91 1.39
C GLY A 205 4.59 6.20 2.74
N ILE A 206 5.74 6.25 3.41
CA ILE A 206 5.92 5.71 4.76
C ILE A 206 5.77 6.84 5.76
N ILE A 207 4.86 6.64 6.73
CA ILE A 207 4.48 7.65 7.73
C ILE A 207 4.70 7.15 9.17
N LYS A 208 5.11 8.07 10.03
CA LYS A 208 5.06 7.95 11.49
C LYS A 208 4.79 9.35 12.06
N THR A 209 3.52 9.75 12.11
CA THR A 209 3.02 11.12 12.32
C THR A 209 3.48 12.12 11.24
N LYS A 210 4.71 12.00 10.77
CA LYS A 210 5.30 12.73 9.63
C LYS A 210 5.53 11.79 8.45
N LEU A 211 5.59 12.35 7.26
CA LEU A 211 6.06 11.60 6.10
C LEU A 211 7.57 11.36 6.26
N LEU A 212 7.98 10.09 6.25
CA LEU A 212 9.39 9.71 6.39
C LEU A 212 10.06 9.60 5.02
N THR A 213 9.37 8.96 4.07
CA THR A 213 9.85 8.82 2.69
C THR A 213 8.68 8.53 1.76
N ILE A 214 8.91 8.74 0.46
CA ILE A 214 7.97 8.42 -0.61
C ILE A 214 8.73 7.95 -1.85
N GLY A 215 8.24 6.93 -2.53
CA GLY A 215 8.85 6.42 -3.76
C GLY A 215 8.09 5.22 -4.32
N THR A 216 8.50 4.74 -5.49
CA THR A 216 8.02 3.46 -6.00
C THR A 216 8.55 2.32 -5.13
N PRO A 217 7.92 1.14 -5.12
CA PRO A 217 8.45 -0.02 -4.40
C PRO A 217 9.92 -0.36 -4.76
N ALA A 218 10.32 -0.14 -6.02
CA ALA A 218 11.69 -0.33 -6.48
C ALA A 218 12.64 0.72 -5.89
N GLN A 219 12.31 2.01 -6.01
CA GLN A 219 13.10 3.11 -5.45
C GLN A 219 13.30 2.98 -3.94
N LEU A 220 12.26 2.58 -3.21
CA LEU A 220 12.34 2.39 -1.76
C LEU A 220 13.31 1.25 -1.41
N ARG A 221 13.32 0.15 -2.16
CA ARG A 221 14.28 -0.94 -1.96
C ARG A 221 15.71 -0.51 -2.25
N GLU A 222 15.93 0.26 -3.29
CA GLU A 222 17.27 0.74 -3.67
C GLU A 222 17.83 1.80 -2.73
N SER A 223 16.97 2.55 -2.02
CA SER A 223 17.39 3.72 -1.23
C SER A 223 18.21 3.40 0.01
N LEU A 224 18.11 2.20 0.59
CA LEU A 224 18.62 1.94 1.93
C LEU A 224 19.70 0.85 2.04
N THR A 225 19.76 -0.08 1.10
CA THR A 225 20.74 -1.18 1.19
C THR A 225 21.27 -1.55 -0.18
N LYS A 226 22.60 -1.63 -0.28
CA LYS A 226 23.22 -2.25 -1.45
C LYS A 226 22.79 -3.70 -1.52
N PRO A 227 22.41 -4.21 -2.70
CA PRO A 227 22.18 -5.63 -2.88
C PRO A 227 23.38 -6.42 -2.34
N LYS A 228 23.11 -7.55 -1.67
CA LYS A 228 24.14 -8.43 -1.18
C LYS A 228 24.01 -9.78 -1.86
N THR A 229 25.16 -10.38 -2.19
CA THR A 229 25.20 -11.75 -2.65
C THR A 229 25.72 -12.62 -1.50
N GLU A 230 24.92 -13.59 -1.09
CA GLU A 230 25.31 -14.61 -0.12
C GLU A 230 25.77 -15.85 -0.86
N ILE A 231 27.00 -16.30 -0.58
CA ILE A 231 27.60 -17.47 -1.19
C ILE A 231 27.97 -18.45 -0.11
N ARG A 232 27.33 -19.62 -0.10
CA ARG A 232 27.66 -20.71 0.79
C ARG A 232 28.75 -21.59 0.16
N LEU A 233 29.84 -21.80 0.89
CA LEU A 233 30.96 -22.59 0.48
C LEU A 233 31.03 -23.91 1.26
N ALA A 234 31.75 -24.92 0.72
CA ALA A 234 32.01 -26.14 1.44
C ALA A 234 32.91 -25.90 2.66
N GLN A 235 33.88 -25.02 2.51
CA GLN A 235 34.82 -24.61 3.55
C GLN A 235 35.37 -23.21 3.24
N VAL A 236 35.59 -22.41 4.27
CA VAL A 236 36.22 -21.09 4.19
C VAL A 236 37.45 -21.10 5.10
N ASN A 237 38.59 -20.62 4.57
CA ASN A 237 39.84 -20.47 5.34
C ASN A 237 40.45 -19.09 5.06
N GLU A 238 41.39 -18.65 5.93
CA GLU A 238 42.03 -17.33 5.82
C GLU A 238 42.76 -17.11 4.49
N PRO A 239 43.63 -18.05 4.00
CA PRO A 239 44.33 -17.88 2.71
C PRO A 239 43.34 -17.66 1.54
N PHE A 240 42.20 -18.34 1.57
CA PHE A 240 41.16 -18.18 0.57
C PHE A 240 40.52 -16.79 0.63
N ILE A 241 40.22 -16.28 1.84
CA ILE A 241 39.65 -14.93 2.03
C ILE A 241 40.62 -13.87 1.53
N GLU A 242 41.91 -14.00 1.82
CA GLU A 242 42.93 -13.05 1.34
C GLU A 242 43.06 -13.06 -0.18
N ALA A 243 43.06 -14.26 -0.78
CA ALA A 243 43.09 -14.38 -2.24
C ALA A 243 41.83 -13.75 -2.87
N LEU A 244 40.68 -13.98 -2.28
CA LEU A 244 39.40 -13.42 -2.78
C LEU A 244 39.35 -11.89 -2.65
N LYS A 245 39.82 -11.31 -1.54
CA LYS A 245 39.89 -9.85 -1.36
C LYS A 245 40.75 -9.13 -2.41
N LYS A 246 41.72 -9.82 -2.98
CA LYS A 246 42.54 -9.28 -4.07
C LYS A 246 41.84 -9.30 -5.44
N LEU A 247 40.88 -10.22 -5.59
CA LEU A 247 40.16 -10.43 -6.86
C LEU A 247 38.83 -9.70 -6.90
N VAL A 248 38.21 -9.45 -5.74
CA VAL A 248 36.91 -8.81 -5.60
C VAL A 248 37.08 -7.55 -4.73
N PRO A 249 36.91 -6.35 -5.30
CA PRO A 249 37.11 -5.09 -4.57
C PRO A 249 35.96 -4.75 -3.60
N ASN A 250 34.93 -5.57 -3.60
CA ASN A 250 33.72 -5.38 -2.81
C ASN A 250 33.96 -5.69 -1.33
N LYS A 251 33.15 -5.11 -0.47
CA LYS A 251 33.14 -5.47 0.96
C LYS A 251 32.67 -6.93 1.12
N ILE A 252 33.49 -7.75 1.79
CA ILE A 252 33.21 -9.15 2.06
C ILE A 252 33.06 -9.32 3.55
N GLU A 253 31.93 -9.82 3.99
CA GLU A 253 31.69 -10.27 5.37
C GLU A 253 31.69 -11.80 5.38
N VAL A 254 32.34 -12.40 6.36
CA VAL A 254 32.45 -13.85 6.49
C VAL A 254 31.72 -14.31 7.75
N SER A 255 30.82 -15.28 7.60
CA SER A 255 30.10 -15.90 8.69
C SER A 255 30.12 -17.41 8.50
N GLU A 256 30.88 -18.14 9.32
CA GLU A 256 31.09 -19.58 9.18
C GLU A 256 31.52 -19.96 7.74
N ASN A 257 30.67 -20.71 7.02
CA ASN A 257 30.90 -21.13 5.64
C ASN A 257 30.16 -20.27 4.60
N LYS A 258 29.79 -19.04 4.98
CA LYS A 258 29.08 -18.10 4.12
C LYS A 258 29.91 -16.85 3.88
N LEU A 259 29.92 -16.38 2.64
CA LEU A 259 30.43 -15.08 2.24
C LEU A 259 29.23 -14.19 1.95
N ILE A 260 29.19 -12.99 2.52
CA ILE A 260 28.21 -11.96 2.23
C ILE A 260 28.98 -10.82 1.57
N ILE A 261 28.65 -10.55 0.31
CA ILE A 261 29.39 -9.60 -0.54
C ILE A 261 28.45 -8.49 -0.96
N ASP A 262 28.83 -7.25 -0.65
CA ASP A 262 28.09 -6.08 -1.14
C ASP A 262 28.28 -5.96 -2.65
N VAL A 263 27.20 -5.92 -3.42
CA VAL A 263 27.20 -5.76 -4.88
C VAL A 263 26.35 -4.55 -5.27
N ARG A 264 26.65 -3.93 -6.42
CA ARG A 264 25.83 -2.84 -6.94
C ARG A 264 24.79 -3.38 -7.91
N ASP A 265 25.23 -4.28 -8.77
CA ASP A 265 24.41 -4.94 -9.77
C ASP A 265 24.73 -6.46 -9.74
N PRO A 266 23.88 -7.26 -9.09
CA PRO A 266 24.09 -8.70 -8.97
C PRO A 266 24.23 -9.41 -10.31
N ASP A 267 23.54 -8.96 -11.36
CA ASP A 267 23.55 -9.65 -12.66
C ASP A 267 24.88 -9.47 -13.37
N SER A 268 25.53 -8.35 -13.23
CA SER A 268 26.85 -8.07 -13.84
C SER A 268 28.04 -8.49 -12.95
N GLU A 269 27.91 -8.36 -11.62
CA GLU A 269 29.00 -8.59 -10.68
C GLU A 269 29.12 -10.06 -10.25
N ASN A 270 27.98 -10.75 -10.03
CA ASN A 270 27.98 -12.14 -9.54
C ASN A 270 28.78 -13.13 -10.43
N PRO A 271 28.71 -13.08 -11.77
CA PRO A 271 29.53 -13.96 -12.60
C PRO A 271 31.04 -13.81 -12.32
N ASN A 272 31.51 -12.56 -12.14
CA ASN A 272 32.89 -12.27 -11.84
C ASN A 272 33.31 -12.74 -10.43
N ILE A 273 32.43 -12.54 -9.45
CA ILE A 273 32.61 -13.01 -8.07
C ILE A 273 32.69 -14.54 -8.02
N ILE A 274 31.78 -15.23 -8.70
CA ILE A 274 31.75 -16.70 -8.79
C ILE A 274 33.04 -17.23 -9.45
N ALA A 275 33.47 -16.60 -10.56
CA ALA A 275 34.70 -16.95 -11.24
C ALA A 275 35.94 -16.75 -10.34
N ALA A 276 36.00 -15.64 -9.59
CA ALA A 276 37.07 -15.36 -8.63
C ALA A 276 37.11 -16.39 -7.49
N ILE A 277 35.96 -16.75 -6.93
CA ILE A 277 35.83 -17.78 -5.88
C ILE A 277 36.34 -19.13 -6.40
N THR A 278 35.90 -19.53 -7.58
CA THR A 278 36.32 -20.81 -8.19
C THR A 278 37.81 -20.79 -8.49
N LYS A 279 38.36 -19.70 -9.00
CA LYS A 279 39.80 -19.53 -9.27
C LYS A 279 40.64 -19.61 -7.97
N ALA A 280 40.11 -19.13 -6.86
CA ALA A 280 40.76 -19.23 -5.54
C ALA A 280 40.59 -20.62 -4.91
N GLY A 281 39.99 -21.59 -5.58
CA GLY A 281 39.79 -22.97 -5.09
C GLY A 281 38.55 -23.15 -4.21
N GLY A 282 37.65 -22.17 -4.15
CA GLY A 282 36.40 -22.24 -3.38
C GLY A 282 35.38 -23.17 -4.04
N GLN A 283 34.83 -24.09 -3.23
CA GLN A 283 33.71 -24.96 -3.68
C GLN A 283 32.37 -24.35 -3.29
N ILE A 284 31.69 -23.75 -4.28
CA ILE A 284 30.41 -23.12 -4.11
C ILE A 284 29.33 -24.19 -3.95
N ARG A 285 28.53 -24.10 -2.90
CA ARG A 285 27.35 -24.94 -2.66
C ARG A 285 26.04 -24.23 -3.09
N GLU A 286 25.98 -22.93 -2.84
CA GLU A 286 24.76 -22.16 -3.09
C GLU A 286 25.14 -20.68 -3.31
N VAL A 287 24.43 -20.01 -4.20
CA VAL A 287 24.52 -18.56 -4.41
C VAL A 287 23.11 -17.99 -4.31
N THR A 288 22.90 -17.12 -3.35
CA THR A 288 21.60 -16.46 -3.13
C THR A 288 21.78 -14.96 -3.21
N GLN A 289 20.95 -14.32 -4.00
CA GLN A 289 20.87 -12.86 -4.00
C GLN A 289 19.99 -12.41 -2.84
N ASN A 290 20.57 -11.66 -1.92
CA ASN A 290 19.83 -11.00 -0.85
C ASN A 290 19.47 -9.59 -1.32
N VAL A 291 18.38 -9.47 -2.08
CA VAL A 291 17.80 -8.19 -2.43
C VAL A 291 16.90 -7.78 -1.27
N PRO A 292 17.16 -6.59 -0.67
CA PRO A 292 16.34 -6.13 0.45
C PRO A 292 14.86 -6.16 0.11
N THR A 293 14.07 -6.67 1.02
CA THR A 293 12.61 -6.64 0.90
C THR A 293 12.09 -5.25 1.27
N LEU A 294 10.88 -4.93 0.87
CA LEU A 294 10.23 -3.69 1.34
C LEU A 294 10.07 -3.68 2.87
N GLU A 295 10.02 -4.86 3.49
CA GLU A 295 9.96 -5.00 4.95
C GLU A 295 11.27 -4.57 5.62
N ASP A 296 12.42 -4.96 5.07
CA ASP A 296 13.73 -4.54 5.58
C ASP A 296 13.88 -3.02 5.52
N VAL A 297 13.46 -2.44 4.40
CA VAL A 297 13.45 -0.98 4.17
C VAL A 297 12.55 -0.28 5.18
N TYR A 298 11.32 -0.77 5.33
CA TYR A 298 10.35 -0.20 6.26
C TYR A 298 10.85 -0.24 7.71
N LEU A 299 11.37 -1.38 8.14
CA LEU A 299 11.91 -1.54 9.51
C LEU A 299 13.09 -0.60 9.77
N GLN A 300 13.96 -0.40 8.78
CA GLN A 300 15.08 0.52 8.91
C GLN A 300 14.61 1.97 9.02
N ILE A 301 13.75 2.44 8.10
CA ILE A 301 13.22 3.82 8.11
C ILE A 301 12.49 4.13 9.42
N VAL A 302 11.65 3.21 9.90
CA VAL A 302 10.88 3.42 11.13
C VAL A 302 11.76 3.40 12.38
N LYS A 303 12.90 2.66 12.38
CA LYS A 303 13.89 2.67 13.46
C LYS A 303 14.69 3.98 13.50
N GLU A 304 15.10 4.50 12.35
CA GLU A 304 15.86 5.75 12.24
C GLU A 304 15.02 6.98 12.62
N ALA A 305 13.70 6.87 12.50
CA ALA A 305 12.74 7.92 12.88
C ALA A 305 12.40 7.94 14.40
N LYS A 306 13.20 7.26 15.23
CA LYS A 306 13.13 7.39 16.69
C LYS A 306 13.93 8.59 17.12
#